data_058f20c4c6fa843bdb563ff21108b81e
#
_entry.id   058f20c4c6fa843bdb563ff21108b81e
#
_cell.length_a   1.000
_cell.length_b   1.000
_cell.length_c   1.000
_cell.angle_alpha   90.00
_cell.angle_beta   90.00
_cell.angle_gamma   90.00
#
_symmetry.space_group_name_H-M   'P 1'
#
loop_
_entity.id
_entity.type
_entity.pdbx_description
1 polymer ?
#
loop_
_entity_poly.entity_id
_entity_poly.type
_entity_poly.pdbx_seq_one_letter_code
_entity_poly.pdbx_strand_id
1 'polypeptide(L)'
;MTLLLGTAAKAQTTAPQPPASPSISSTSTPPSNVQQTAPPPEPPPEKIELKDTPQGAVGPTSAEPEVTAFDIAVRAPTAVREMLEKHLELQRYRAVTDLDEAELARLIVLAERNVRNLVGTLGYFSPDIRITREGGVNERPVIIVAVDPGEATRIGPVAITFAGDIANSPDTDAVAQRTEIERDWRLPTGQPFTQDAWSGAKTQALRQLVARRYPAGKLAGSLADVNAPASTASLSVDLDSGPLYRLGPLQVSGVERYDPVLVPRLARLNQGEAYDLNQLVQAQQRLASSGYFDSAYVFINPENDPLAVPVQVQVREAKLQKVILGVGVTTDSGPRASVEHTHLRVPGIGWRAVTKLQLEKKSPFAQTEWTSIPDEANWRWGALGRVERINDNELITQAQRLRFGRSQVGDRIDRNIYLQYDRANVQGAGLLGNSATDTGDGSALTANYVWTGRYFDSLPFPSRGYALGFELGAGTTLSEDRQPFTRTVGRWLGIKTLERGRIAMRAEAGAVLAKDTARIPATQLFRTGGDNTVRGYGYRDIGIALDNGVIGPGRFLAVGSVEWQRPITLKGQPSEFEHTVFVDAGAVADKPQDLRPSFGVGTGVRWRSPIGPLQIDLAYGLKVKQARLHISVGFVF
;
A
#
# COMPACT_ATOMS: atom_id res chain seq x y z
N MET A 1 4.48 -11.75 25.56
CA MET A 1 5.23 -12.19 24.39
C MET A 1 4.30 -12.49 23.21
N THR A 2 3.34 -11.61 23.04
CA THR A 2 2.23 -11.74 22.09
C THR A 2 2.43 -10.73 20.97
N LEU A 3 3.51 -10.85 20.23
CA LEU A 3 3.84 -9.63 19.50
C LEU A 3 4.44 -9.83 18.16
N LEU A 4 4.17 -10.85 17.37
CA LEU A 4 5.02 -10.76 16.20
C LEU A 4 4.46 -11.40 14.91
N LEU A 5 3.14 -11.67 14.87
CA LEU A 5 2.51 -12.00 13.60
C LEU A 5 1.44 -11.00 13.14
N GLY A 6 0.81 -10.29 14.02
CA GLY A 6 0.29 -8.95 13.71
C GLY A 6 1.43 -7.97 13.47
N THR A 7 2.65 -8.36 13.74
CA THR A 7 3.90 -7.62 13.69
C THR A 7 4.86 -8.01 12.57
N ALA A 8 4.56 -8.91 11.66
CA ALA A 8 5.22 -8.75 10.36
C ALA A 8 4.81 -7.41 9.72
N ALA A 9 3.62 -6.93 10.04
CA ALA A 9 3.24 -5.54 9.78
C ALA A 9 3.59 -4.56 10.93
N LYS A 10 3.94 -5.03 12.13
CA LYS A 10 4.13 -4.20 13.34
C LYS A 10 5.51 -4.26 13.97
N ALA A 11 6.42 -5.11 13.54
CA ALA A 11 7.84 -4.94 13.88
C ALA A 11 8.48 -3.77 13.13
N GLN A 12 7.73 -3.14 12.24
CA GLN A 12 7.98 -1.80 11.72
C GLN A 12 7.35 -0.71 12.60
N THR A 13 7.00 -1.02 13.79
CA THR A 13 6.52 -0.05 14.73
C THR A 13 7.63 0.83 15.15
N THR A 14 7.79 1.79 14.32
CA THR A 14 8.01 3.13 14.81
C THR A 14 8.18 4.10 13.64
N ALA A 15 7.51 3.83 12.50
CA ALA A 15 7.20 4.94 11.64
C ALA A 15 5.70 5.25 11.83
N PRO A 16 5.33 6.47 12.17
CA PRO A 16 3.93 6.86 12.15
C PRO A 16 3.41 6.68 10.73
N GLN A 17 2.33 5.94 10.56
CA GLN A 17 1.55 6.03 9.33
C GLN A 17 1.14 7.50 9.14
N PRO A 18 1.28 8.03 7.92
CA PRO A 18 0.71 9.33 7.63
C PRO A 18 -0.80 9.29 7.90
N PRO A 19 -1.39 10.38 8.37
CA PRO A 19 -2.83 10.48 8.54
C PRO A 19 -3.51 10.20 7.19
N ALA A 20 -4.57 9.43 7.20
CA ALA A 20 -5.43 9.22 6.05
C ALA A 20 -5.88 10.58 5.53
N SER A 21 -5.46 10.92 4.32
CA SER A 21 -5.97 12.10 3.63
C SER A 21 -7.46 11.90 3.33
N PRO A 22 -8.28 12.94 3.46
CA PRO A 22 -9.68 12.87 3.10
C PRO A 22 -9.80 12.51 1.61
N SER A 23 -10.65 11.55 1.30
CA SER A 23 -11.01 11.14 -0.03
C SER A 23 -11.70 12.30 -0.77
N ILE A 24 -10.99 12.93 -1.68
CA ILE A 24 -11.58 13.79 -2.69
C ILE A 24 -11.89 12.90 -3.89
N SER A 25 -13.17 12.80 -4.22
CA SER A 25 -13.66 12.16 -5.44
C SER A 25 -13.05 12.88 -6.64
N SER A 26 -12.13 12.24 -7.34
CA SER A 26 -11.56 12.76 -8.57
C SER A 26 -12.35 12.21 -9.76
N THR A 27 -13.22 13.02 -10.31
CA THR A 27 -13.63 12.92 -11.71
C THR A 27 -12.41 13.26 -12.58
N SER A 28 -11.87 12.25 -13.25
CA SER A 28 -10.75 12.39 -14.16
C SER A 28 -11.20 12.97 -15.49
N THR A 29 -10.71 14.16 -15.82
CA THR A 29 -10.67 14.66 -17.20
C THR A 29 -9.18 14.75 -17.60
N PRO A 30 -8.76 14.22 -18.76
CA PRO A 30 -7.36 14.27 -19.17
C PRO A 30 -6.99 15.68 -19.66
N PRO A 31 -5.79 16.19 -19.35
CA PRO A 31 -5.34 17.47 -19.88
C PRO A 31 -4.80 17.33 -21.31
N SER A 32 -5.29 18.17 -22.18
CA SER A 32 -4.75 18.43 -23.51
C SER A 32 -3.42 19.19 -23.37
N ASN A 33 -2.45 18.77 -24.17
CA ASN A 33 -1.12 19.34 -24.28
C ASN A 33 -1.20 20.72 -24.93
N VAL A 34 -0.90 21.78 -24.19
CA VAL A 34 -0.56 23.10 -24.76
C VAL A 34 0.62 23.65 -23.94
N GLN A 35 1.73 23.86 -24.60
CA GLN A 35 2.82 24.68 -24.08
C GLN A 35 2.32 26.08 -23.77
N GLN A 36 2.46 26.50 -22.50
CA GLN A 36 2.33 27.91 -22.14
C GLN A 36 3.51 28.35 -21.28
N THR A 37 4.18 29.34 -21.79
CA THR A 37 5.13 30.22 -21.10
C THR A 37 4.45 30.88 -19.91
N ALA A 38 5.15 30.95 -18.78
CA ALA A 38 4.67 31.56 -17.55
C ALA A 38 4.38 33.04 -17.70
N PRO A 39 3.22 33.55 -17.24
CA PRO A 39 2.96 34.97 -17.06
C PRO A 39 3.48 35.46 -15.70
N PRO A 40 3.74 36.79 -15.55
CA PRO A 40 4.23 37.38 -14.32
C PRO A 40 3.18 37.39 -13.21
N PRO A 41 3.58 37.57 -11.92
CA PRO A 41 2.69 37.44 -10.78
C PRO A 41 1.63 38.52 -10.70
N GLU A 42 0.39 38.10 -10.49
CA GLU A 42 -0.75 38.98 -10.24
C GLU A 42 -0.76 39.54 -8.79
N PRO A 43 -1.28 40.76 -8.58
CA PRO A 43 -1.43 41.36 -7.25
C PRO A 43 -2.56 40.66 -6.45
N PRO A 44 -2.54 40.79 -5.10
CA PRO A 44 -3.47 40.06 -4.24
C PRO A 44 -4.93 40.54 -4.40
N PRO A 45 -5.93 39.65 -4.29
CA PRO A 45 -7.32 39.99 -4.48
C PRO A 45 -7.88 40.83 -3.31
N GLU A 46 -8.60 41.87 -3.67
CA GLU A 46 -9.40 42.73 -2.79
C GLU A 46 -10.53 41.94 -2.12
N LYS A 47 -10.74 42.16 -0.82
CA LYS A 47 -11.82 41.53 -0.05
C LYS A 47 -13.17 42.07 -0.49
N ILE A 48 -14.01 41.23 -1.07
CA ILE A 48 -15.43 41.52 -1.29
C ILE A 48 -16.22 40.99 -0.08
N GLU A 49 -16.83 41.91 0.68
CA GLU A 49 -17.81 41.58 1.71
C GLU A 49 -19.12 41.12 1.06
N LEU A 50 -19.50 39.87 1.30
CA LEU A 50 -20.81 39.34 0.92
C LEU A 50 -21.83 39.70 2.02
N LYS A 51 -22.82 40.51 1.66
CA LYS A 51 -24.02 40.76 2.47
C LYS A 51 -24.92 39.52 2.47
N ASP A 52 -25.30 39.09 3.67
CA ASP A 52 -26.29 38.04 3.90
C ASP A 52 -27.63 38.36 3.24
N THR A 53 -28.12 37.42 2.43
CA THR A 53 -29.51 37.35 1.98
C THR A 53 -30.10 36.01 2.42
N PRO A 54 -31.35 35.96 2.94
CA PRO A 54 -31.86 34.78 3.62
C PRO A 54 -32.17 33.61 2.68
N GLN A 55 -31.79 32.43 3.12
CA GLN A 55 -32.12 31.16 2.47
C GLN A 55 -33.62 30.92 2.41
N GLY A 56 -34.18 31.00 1.22
CA GLY A 56 -35.47 30.43 0.87
C GLY A 56 -35.24 28.98 0.40
N ALA A 57 -35.96 28.03 0.98
CA ALA A 57 -35.96 26.64 0.59
C ALA A 57 -36.41 26.49 -0.88
N VAL A 58 -35.48 26.06 -1.76
CA VAL A 58 -35.82 25.67 -3.15
C VAL A 58 -36.15 24.19 -3.14
N GLY A 59 -37.42 23.88 -3.34
CA GLY A 59 -37.90 22.53 -3.67
C GLY A 59 -37.37 22.08 -5.04
N PRO A 60 -37.50 20.79 -5.42
CA PRO A 60 -36.97 20.27 -6.67
C PRO A 60 -37.64 20.99 -7.85
N THR A 61 -36.85 21.80 -8.55
CA THR A 61 -37.25 22.43 -9.79
C THR A 61 -37.45 21.34 -10.82
N SER A 62 -38.66 21.10 -11.24
CA SER A 62 -38.96 20.36 -12.46
C SER A 62 -38.25 21.08 -13.61
N ALA A 63 -37.35 20.39 -14.30
CA ALA A 63 -36.74 20.91 -15.51
C ALA A 63 -37.85 21.25 -16.50
N GLU A 64 -37.98 22.54 -16.82
CA GLU A 64 -38.78 22.95 -17.99
C GLU A 64 -38.21 22.23 -19.22
N PRO A 65 -39.07 21.74 -20.15
CA PRO A 65 -38.58 21.09 -21.35
C PRO A 65 -37.72 22.11 -22.14
N GLU A 66 -36.43 21.81 -22.30
CA GLU A 66 -35.54 22.61 -23.18
C GLU A 66 -36.21 22.70 -24.57
N VAL A 67 -36.54 23.94 -25.00
CA VAL A 67 -37.07 24.18 -26.34
C VAL A 67 -35.93 23.95 -27.33
N THR A 68 -35.98 22.80 -28.02
CA THR A 68 -35.00 22.45 -29.04
C THR A 68 -35.54 22.77 -30.44
N ALA A 69 -34.66 23.29 -31.32
CA ALA A 69 -35.01 23.61 -32.71
C ALA A 69 -35.31 22.35 -33.55
N PHE A 70 -34.62 21.25 -33.24
CA PHE A 70 -34.78 19.95 -33.91
C PHE A 70 -34.40 18.82 -32.95
N ASP A 71 -34.82 17.59 -33.27
CA ASP A 71 -34.40 16.38 -32.56
C ASP A 71 -33.43 15.56 -33.42
N ILE A 72 -32.57 14.78 -32.74
CA ILE A 72 -31.59 13.91 -33.40
C ILE A 72 -31.87 12.47 -32.97
N ALA A 73 -32.05 11.60 -33.96
CA ALA A 73 -32.18 10.16 -33.77
C ALA A 73 -31.00 9.43 -34.41
N VAL A 74 -30.16 8.76 -33.58
CA VAL A 74 -29.01 8.01 -34.07
C VAL A 74 -29.38 6.53 -34.25
N ARG A 75 -29.24 6.01 -35.46
CA ARG A 75 -29.45 4.60 -35.82
C ARG A 75 -28.11 3.97 -36.17
N ALA A 76 -27.47 3.32 -35.16
CA ALA A 76 -26.17 2.69 -35.30
C ALA A 76 -25.99 1.58 -34.26
N PRO A 77 -25.00 0.69 -34.39
CA PRO A 77 -24.61 -0.23 -33.32
C PRO A 77 -24.26 0.52 -32.02
N THR A 78 -24.46 -0.12 -30.88
CA THR A 78 -24.42 0.51 -29.54
C THR A 78 -23.23 1.42 -29.32
N ALA A 79 -22.01 0.96 -29.58
CA ALA A 79 -20.79 1.74 -29.36
C ALA A 79 -20.71 3.00 -30.24
N VAL A 80 -21.10 2.90 -31.50
CA VAL A 80 -21.15 4.03 -32.44
C VAL A 80 -22.25 5.01 -32.06
N ARG A 81 -23.40 4.49 -31.66
CA ARG A 81 -24.56 5.29 -31.25
C ARG A 81 -24.20 6.13 -30.01
N GLU A 82 -23.68 5.50 -28.97
CA GLU A 82 -23.27 6.20 -27.73
C GLU A 82 -22.22 7.30 -27.99
N MET A 83 -21.26 7.03 -28.89
CA MET A 83 -20.26 8.00 -29.31
C MET A 83 -20.92 9.20 -30.02
N LEU A 84 -21.82 8.96 -30.98
CA LEU A 84 -22.46 10.01 -31.72
C LEU A 84 -23.46 10.81 -30.87
N GLU A 85 -24.28 10.16 -30.05
CA GLU A 85 -25.20 10.83 -29.12
C GLU A 85 -24.46 11.78 -28.18
N LYS A 86 -23.23 11.46 -27.78
CA LYS A 86 -22.45 12.25 -26.86
C LYS A 86 -21.60 13.34 -27.52
N HIS A 87 -21.06 13.10 -28.71
CA HIS A 87 -20.00 13.93 -29.30
C HIS A 87 -20.34 14.54 -30.66
N LEU A 88 -21.51 14.25 -31.24
CA LEU A 88 -21.91 14.84 -32.51
C LEU A 88 -22.03 16.36 -32.37
N GLU A 89 -21.30 17.12 -33.19
CA GLU A 89 -21.33 18.59 -33.13
C GLU A 89 -22.75 19.16 -33.33
N LEU A 90 -23.59 18.48 -34.13
CA LEU A 90 -24.98 18.86 -34.37
C LEU A 90 -25.79 18.94 -33.05
N GLN A 91 -25.41 18.20 -32.00
CA GLN A 91 -26.07 18.29 -30.68
C GLN A 91 -25.96 19.69 -30.06
N ARG A 92 -24.90 20.44 -30.32
CA ARG A 92 -24.72 21.80 -29.80
C ARG A 92 -25.69 22.82 -30.37
N TYR A 93 -26.20 22.55 -31.59
CA TYR A 93 -27.10 23.46 -32.29
C TYR A 93 -28.59 23.17 -32.00
N ARG A 94 -28.92 22.13 -31.26
CA ARG A 94 -30.30 21.80 -30.88
C ARG A 94 -31.03 22.91 -30.14
N ALA A 95 -30.30 23.65 -29.31
CA ALA A 95 -30.85 24.75 -28.48
C ALA A 95 -30.94 26.08 -29.25
N VAL A 96 -30.47 26.16 -30.50
CA VAL A 96 -30.50 27.39 -31.32
C VAL A 96 -31.83 27.44 -32.07
N THR A 97 -32.78 28.23 -31.54
CA THR A 97 -34.18 28.26 -32.03
C THR A 97 -34.40 29.15 -33.23
N ASP A 98 -33.42 29.95 -33.64
CA ASP A 98 -33.47 30.90 -34.77
C ASP A 98 -32.73 30.37 -36.01
N LEU A 99 -32.46 29.09 -36.09
CA LEU A 99 -31.88 28.42 -37.27
C LEU A 99 -32.82 28.49 -38.43
N ASP A 100 -32.37 29.09 -39.54
CA ASP A 100 -33.08 29.06 -40.79
C ASP A 100 -32.88 27.71 -41.53
N GLU A 101 -33.68 27.45 -42.57
CA GLU A 101 -33.68 26.17 -43.29
C GLU A 101 -32.35 25.97 -44.07
N ALA A 102 -31.75 27.05 -44.57
CA ALA A 102 -30.49 26.99 -45.31
C ALA A 102 -29.32 26.66 -44.37
N GLU A 103 -29.29 27.24 -43.18
CA GLU A 103 -28.27 26.95 -42.17
C GLU A 103 -28.40 25.51 -41.62
N LEU A 104 -29.62 25.03 -41.40
CA LEU A 104 -29.85 23.64 -41.00
C LEU A 104 -29.36 22.66 -42.08
N ALA A 105 -29.64 22.93 -43.35
CA ALA A 105 -29.15 22.11 -44.46
C ALA A 105 -27.60 22.08 -44.49
N ARG A 106 -26.96 23.23 -44.26
CA ARG A 106 -25.51 23.33 -44.19
C ARG A 106 -24.93 22.52 -43.01
N LEU A 107 -25.56 22.61 -41.84
CA LEU A 107 -25.17 21.84 -40.65
C LEU A 107 -25.30 20.32 -40.88
N ILE A 108 -26.29 19.86 -41.62
CA ILE A 108 -26.45 18.45 -41.99
C ILE A 108 -25.29 17.97 -42.88
N VAL A 109 -24.87 18.76 -43.85
CA VAL A 109 -23.71 18.42 -44.70
C VAL A 109 -22.40 18.36 -43.87
N LEU A 110 -22.23 19.29 -42.94
CA LEU A 110 -21.06 19.28 -42.03
C LEU A 110 -21.12 18.08 -41.04
N ALA A 111 -22.34 17.69 -40.62
CA ALA A 111 -22.53 16.57 -39.73
C ALA A 111 -22.08 15.24 -40.33
N GLU A 112 -22.21 15.02 -41.65
CA GLU A 112 -21.71 13.78 -42.28
C GLU A 112 -20.19 13.64 -42.10
N ARG A 113 -19.44 14.72 -42.31
CA ARG A 113 -18.00 14.74 -42.11
C ARG A 113 -17.61 14.53 -40.62
N ASN A 114 -18.35 15.17 -39.72
CA ASN A 114 -18.17 15.00 -38.29
C ASN A 114 -18.46 13.57 -37.83
N VAL A 115 -19.56 12.96 -38.30
CA VAL A 115 -19.86 11.54 -38.04
C VAL A 115 -18.73 10.64 -38.54
N ARG A 116 -18.24 10.85 -39.77
CA ARG A 116 -17.14 10.05 -40.34
C ARG A 116 -15.90 10.14 -39.50
N ASN A 117 -15.54 11.33 -39.03
CA ASN A 117 -14.38 11.54 -38.14
C ASN A 117 -14.58 10.83 -36.79
N LEU A 118 -15.76 10.96 -36.15
CA LEU A 118 -16.06 10.33 -34.88
C LEU A 118 -16.02 8.80 -34.99
N VAL A 119 -16.62 8.24 -36.02
CA VAL A 119 -16.65 6.78 -36.25
C VAL A 119 -15.26 6.26 -36.58
N GLY A 120 -14.43 7.06 -37.27
CA GLY A 120 -13.02 6.79 -37.51
C GLY A 120 -12.20 6.65 -36.21
N THR A 121 -12.55 7.36 -35.13
CA THR A 121 -11.87 7.19 -33.82
C THR A 121 -12.12 5.81 -33.21
N LEU A 122 -13.20 5.15 -33.57
CA LEU A 122 -13.53 3.78 -33.18
C LEU A 122 -12.94 2.71 -34.12
N GLY A 123 -12.22 3.14 -35.19
CA GLY A 123 -11.56 2.25 -36.14
C GLY A 123 -12.39 1.87 -37.36
N TYR A 124 -13.46 2.57 -37.63
CA TYR A 124 -14.29 2.35 -38.81
C TYR A 124 -14.03 3.46 -39.84
N PHE A 125 -13.28 3.17 -40.88
CA PHE A 125 -12.84 4.17 -41.87
C PHE A 125 -13.62 4.13 -43.20
N SER A 126 -14.49 3.16 -43.38
CA SER A 126 -15.36 3.04 -44.56
C SER A 126 -16.87 2.94 -44.18
N PRO A 127 -17.40 3.82 -43.30
CA PRO A 127 -18.78 3.78 -42.88
C PRO A 127 -19.72 4.23 -44.01
N ASP A 128 -20.90 3.55 -44.15
CA ASP A 128 -22.05 4.09 -44.91
C ASP A 128 -22.84 5.00 -43.98
N ILE A 129 -22.91 6.29 -44.34
CA ILE A 129 -23.52 7.34 -43.52
C ILE A 129 -24.69 7.92 -44.33
N ARG A 130 -25.89 7.91 -43.74
CA ARG A 130 -27.08 8.54 -44.30
C ARG A 130 -27.69 9.47 -43.26
N ILE A 131 -27.74 10.75 -43.58
CA ILE A 131 -28.40 11.74 -42.75
C ILE A 131 -29.65 12.22 -43.48
N THR A 132 -30.80 11.98 -42.90
CA THR A 132 -32.09 12.37 -43.45
C THR A 132 -32.86 13.24 -42.48
N ARG A 133 -33.67 14.16 -43.00
CA ARG A 133 -34.60 14.98 -42.24
C ARG A 133 -36.01 14.42 -42.39
N GLU A 134 -36.66 14.16 -41.28
CA GLU A 134 -38.07 13.80 -41.20
C GLU A 134 -38.83 14.92 -40.46
N GLY A 135 -40.10 15.15 -40.84
CA GLY A 135 -41.01 16.14 -40.25
C GLY A 135 -41.69 17.03 -41.28
N GLY A 136 -42.99 17.35 -41.06
CA GLY A 136 -43.80 18.20 -41.91
C GLY A 136 -43.52 19.70 -41.73
N VAL A 137 -44.14 20.55 -42.53
CA VAL A 137 -43.91 22.01 -42.57
C VAL A 137 -44.24 22.71 -41.23
N ASN A 138 -45.00 22.08 -40.34
CA ASN A 138 -45.34 22.61 -38.99
C ASN A 138 -44.94 21.68 -37.84
N GLU A 139 -44.14 20.66 -38.10
CA GLU A 139 -43.66 19.72 -37.10
C GLU A 139 -42.18 19.97 -36.82
N ARG A 140 -41.74 19.74 -35.57
CA ARG A 140 -40.33 19.82 -35.23
C ARG A 140 -39.55 18.81 -36.08
N PRO A 141 -38.54 19.26 -36.84
CA PRO A 141 -37.77 18.34 -37.69
C PRO A 141 -36.95 17.35 -36.82
N VAL A 142 -36.94 16.10 -37.23
CA VAL A 142 -36.09 15.05 -36.66
C VAL A 142 -34.98 14.75 -37.66
N ILE A 143 -33.72 14.90 -37.23
CA ILE A 143 -32.58 14.54 -38.05
C ILE A 143 -32.18 13.12 -37.69
N ILE A 144 -32.35 12.20 -38.63
CA ILE A 144 -31.96 10.80 -38.47
C ILE A 144 -30.55 10.63 -39.00
N VAL A 145 -29.65 10.23 -38.12
CA VAL A 145 -28.25 9.88 -38.44
C VAL A 145 -28.16 8.36 -38.45
N ALA A 146 -28.24 7.76 -39.61
CA ALA A 146 -28.11 6.30 -39.81
C ALA A 146 -26.65 5.99 -40.20
N VAL A 147 -25.99 5.13 -39.46
CA VAL A 147 -24.60 4.74 -39.70
C VAL A 147 -24.45 3.23 -39.68
N ASP A 148 -24.06 2.68 -40.81
CA ASP A 148 -23.47 1.34 -40.89
C ASP A 148 -21.93 1.48 -40.84
N PRO A 149 -21.26 1.09 -39.72
CA PRO A 149 -19.84 1.30 -39.59
C PRO A 149 -18.99 0.42 -40.54
N GLY A 150 -19.54 -0.65 -41.08
CA GLY A 150 -18.80 -1.62 -41.87
C GLY A 150 -17.84 -2.47 -41.00
N GLU A 151 -16.75 -2.96 -41.61
CA GLU A 151 -15.75 -3.75 -40.92
C GLU A 151 -14.79 -2.87 -40.09
N ALA A 152 -14.52 -3.33 -38.84
CA ALA A 152 -13.52 -2.68 -37.97
C ALA A 152 -12.09 -2.90 -38.51
N THR A 153 -11.36 -1.83 -38.65
CA THR A 153 -9.95 -1.88 -39.03
C THR A 153 -9.11 -2.62 -37.99
N ARG A 154 -8.30 -3.56 -38.43
CA ARG A 154 -7.39 -4.34 -37.59
C ARG A 154 -5.95 -3.89 -37.76
N ILE A 155 -5.19 -4.03 -36.67
CA ILE A 155 -3.75 -3.74 -36.68
C ILE A 155 -3.03 -4.75 -37.58
N GLY A 156 -2.31 -4.24 -38.56
CA GLY A 156 -1.39 -4.94 -39.41
C GLY A 156 0.04 -4.99 -38.81
N PRO A 157 1.08 -4.78 -39.62
CA PRO A 157 2.45 -4.70 -39.14
C PRO A 157 2.63 -3.55 -38.16
N VAL A 158 3.44 -3.81 -37.11
CA VAL A 158 3.85 -2.79 -36.13
C VAL A 158 5.38 -2.67 -36.19
N ALA A 159 5.88 -1.47 -36.43
CA ALA A 159 7.28 -1.14 -36.40
C ALA A 159 7.57 -0.16 -35.26
N ILE A 160 8.44 -0.56 -34.33
CA ILE A 160 8.94 0.31 -33.27
C ILE A 160 10.43 0.54 -33.56
N THR A 161 10.81 1.78 -33.78
CA THR A 161 12.18 2.16 -34.03
C THR A 161 12.74 3.00 -32.89
N PHE A 162 14.05 2.91 -32.69
CA PHE A 162 14.74 3.62 -31.64
C PHE A 162 15.84 4.52 -32.23
N ALA A 163 15.90 5.74 -31.70
CA ALA A 163 16.97 6.71 -31.96
C ALA A 163 17.63 7.13 -30.63
N GLY A 164 18.71 7.87 -30.71
CA GLY A 164 19.52 8.28 -29.56
C GLY A 164 20.37 7.15 -28.98
N ASP A 165 20.84 7.30 -27.75
CA ASP A 165 21.82 6.37 -27.15
C ASP A 165 21.27 4.94 -26.99
N ILE A 166 19.96 4.77 -26.83
CA ILE A 166 19.34 3.43 -26.71
C ILE A 166 19.48 2.61 -28.02
N ALA A 167 19.51 3.26 -29.20
CA ALA A 167 19.37 2.57 -30.48
C ALA A 167 20.50 1.54 -30.71
N ASN A 168 21.75 1.93 -30.48
CA ASN A 168 22.93 1.12 -30.79
C ASN A 168 23.71 0.72 -29.51
N SER A 169 23.19 0.97 -28.32
CA SER A 169 23.86 0.61 -27.07
C SER A 169 23.98 -0.92 -26.94
N PRO A 170 25.19 -1.46 -26.75
CA PRO A 170 25.41 -2.88 -26.47
C PRO A 170 25.16 -3.23 -25.00
N ASP A 171 24.88 -2.24 -24.17
CA ASP A 171 24.62 -2.42 -22.72
C ASP A 171 23.42 -3.34 -22.52
N THR A 172 23.60 -4.37 -21.71
CA THR A 172 22.58 -5.39 -21.42
C THR A 172 21.25 -4.79 -20.96
N ASP A 173 21.31 -3.72 -20.15
CA ASP A 173 20.10 -3.06 -19.65
C ASP A 173 19.39 -2.25 -20.75
N ALA A 174 20.13 -1.63 -21.67
CA ALA A 174 19.55 -0.93 -22.80
C ALA A 174 18.90 -1.90 -23.80
N VAL A 175 19.56 -3.04 -24.07
CA VAL A 175 19.00 -4.13 -24.89
C VAL A 175 17.72 -4.68 -24.23
N ALA A 176 17.77 -4.95 -22.94
CA ALA A 176 16.61 -5.43 -22.18
C ALA A 176 15.45 -4.43 -22.22
N GLN A 177 15.74 -3.13 -22.11
CA GLN A 177 14.71 -2.08 -22.16
C GLN A 177 14.05 -1.99 -23.54
N ARG A 178 14.81 -2.08 -24.65
CA ARG A 178 14.24 -2.15 -26.00
C ARG A 178 13.29 -3.36 -26.15
N THR A 179 13.80 -4.54 -25.80
CA THR A 179 13.02 -5.79 -25.88
C THR A 179 11.77 -5.75 -25.01
N GLU A 180 11.83 -5.11 -23.84
CA GLU A 180 10.68 -4.93 -22.96
C GLU A 180 9.62 -4.01 -23.56
N ILE A 181 10.04 -2.88 -24.17
CA ILE A 181 9.12 -1.94 -24.83
C ILE A 181 8.41 -2.63 -26.01
N GLU A 182 9.15 -3.41 -26.81
CA GLU A 182 8.59 -4.15 -27.94
C GLU A 182 7.64 -5.27 -27.49
N ARG A 183 8.06 -6.06 -26.50
CA ARG A 183 7.24 -7.17 -25.95
C ARG A 183 5.96 -6.68 -25.31
N ASP A 184 6.03 -5.59 -24.55
CA ASP A 184 4.92 -5.08 -23.75
C ASP A 184 4.06 -4.07 -24.52
N TRP A 185 4.25 -4.01 -25.85
CA TRP A 185 3.44 -3.16 -26.72
C TRP A 185 1.95 -3.56 -26.67
N ARG A 186 1.08 -2.60 -26.32
CA ARG A 186 -0.34 -2.87 -25.99
C ARG A 186 -1.24 -3.06 -27.19
N LEU A 187 -0.75 -2.78 -28.39
CA LEU A 187 -1.59 -2.82 -29.60
C LEU A 187 -0.98 -3.77 -30.65
N PRO A 188 -0.93 -5.09 -30.36
CA PRO A 188 -0.33 -6.06 -31.27
C PRO A 188 -1.17 -6.30 -32.53
N THR A 189 -0.55 -6.87 -33.56
CA THR A 189 -1.18 -7.28 -34.81
C THR A 189 -2.46 -8.10 -34.57
N GLY A 190 -3.51 -7.81 -35.36
CA GLY A 190 -4.81 -8.49 -35.33
C GLY A 190 -5.83 -7.88 -34.38
N GLN A 191 -5.44 -7.02 -33.45
CA GLN A 191 -6.38 -6.31 -32.59
C GLN A 191 -7.15 -5.22 -33.37
N PRO A 192 -8.37 -4.85 -32.93
CA PRO A 192 -9.09 -3.72 -33.50
C PRO A 192 -8.31 -2.41 -33.25
N PHE A 193 -8.25 -1.56 -34.25
CA PHE A 193 -7.71 -0.21 -34.13
C PHE A 193 -8.75 0.70 -33.45
N THR A 194 -8.33 1.49 -32.46
CA THR A 194 -9.04 2.67 -31.99
C THR A 194 -8.06 3.78 -31.68
N GLN A 195 -8.51 5.02 -31.80
CA GLN A 195 -7.65 6.18 -31.49
C GLN A 195 -7.16 6.18 -30.04
N ASP A 196 -8.01 5.76 -29.11
CA ASP A 196 -7.66 5.67 -27.68
C ASP A 196 -6.60 4.58 -27.43
N ALA A 197 -6.77 3.40 -28.02
CA ALA A 197 -5.80 2.32 -27.92
C ALA A 197 -4.44 2.72 -28.53
N TRP A 198 -4.46 3.40 -29.68
CA TRP A 198 -3.26 3.95 -30.33
C TRP A 198 -2.55 4.99 -29.47
N SER A 199 -3.28 5.96 -28.92
CA SER A 199 -2.73 6.98 -28.02
C SER A 199 -2.21 6.36 -26.71
N GLY A 200 -2.94 5.39 -26.15
CA GLY A 200 -2.53 4.65 -24.97
C GLY A 200 -1.26 3.82 -25.16
N ALA A 201 -1.13 3.14 -26.32
CA ALA A 201 0.06 2.36 -26.65
C ALA A 201 1.32 3.24 -26.77
N LYS A 202 1.22 4.37 -27.50
CA LYS A 202 2.32 5.35 -27.61
C LYS A 202 2.73 5.92 -26.26
N THR A 203 1.77 6.33 -25.46
CA THR A 203 2.01 6.89 -24.11
C THR A 203 2.67 5.87 -23.20
N GLN A 204 2.32 4.59 -23.32
CA GLN A 204 2.98 3.53 -22.54
C GLN A 204 4.42 3.30 -23.00
N ALA A 205 4.68 3.17 -24.30
CA ALA A 205 6.01 2.98 -24.82
C ALA A 205 6.94 4.14 -24.41
N LEU A 206 6.46 5.38 -24.51
CA LEU A 206 7.20 6.55 -24.05
C LEU A 206 7.46 6.49 -22.53
N ARG A 207 6.45 6.14 -21.71
CA ARG A 207 6.65 5.98 -20.26
C ARG A 207 7.69 4.92 -19.92
N GLN A 208 7.72 3.79 -20.64
CA GLN A 208 8.74 2.75 -20.44
C GLN A 208 10.13 3.24 -20.84
N LEU A 209 10.23 4.05 -21.91
CA LEU A 209 11.49 4.66 -22.32
C LEU A 209 12.04 5.61 -21.26
N VAL A 210 11.21 6.58 -20.78
CA VAL A 210 11.66 7.62 -19.86
C VAL A 210 11.76 7.15 -18.41
N ALA A 211 11.23 5.99 -18.08
CA ALA A 211 11.28 5.46 -16.71
C ALA A 211 12.68 5.07 -16.25
N ARG A 212 13.58 4.72 -17.18
CA ARG A 212 14.95 4.28 -16.88
C ARG A 212 15.90 4.86 -17.89
N ARG A 213 17.08 5.28 -17.43
CA ARG A 213 18.25 5.70 -18.24
C ARG A 213 18.04 6.96 -19.09
N TYR A 214 16.85 7.19 -19.65
CA TYR A 214 16.57 8.19 -20.69
C TYR A 214 15.42 9.14 -20.31
N PRO A 215 15.52 9.93 -19.25
CA PRO A 215 14.42 10.80 -18.79
C PRO A 215 14.03 11.90 -19.78
N ALA A 216 14.93 12.27 -20.70
CA ALA A 216 14.67 13.23 -21.79
C ALA A 216 14.08 12.58 -23.04
N GLY A 217 13.79 11.28 -23.00
CA GLY A 217 13.24 10.54 -24.12
C GLY A 217 11.91 11.11 -24.60
N LYS A 218 11.67 11.06 -25.90
CA LYS A 218 10.48 11.61 -26.54
C LYS A 218 9.97 10.71 -27.66
N LEU A 219 8.73 10.92 -28.03
CA LEU A 219 8.15 10.37 -29.23
C LEU A 219 8.59 11.27 -30.40
N ALA A 220 9.53 10.79 -31.25
CA ALA A 220 10.05 11.53 -32.38
C ALA A 220 9.05 11.51 -33.55
N GLY A 221 8.39 10.40 -33.76
CA GLY A 221 7.38 10.23 -34.80
C GLY A 221 6.36 9.15 -34.44
N SER A 222 5.20 9.23 -35.04
CA SER A 222 4.21 8.13 -35.01
C SER A 222 3.25 8.24 -36.18
N LEU A 223 3.04 7.14 -36.87
CA LEU A 223 2.12 7.06 -37.99
C LEU A 223 1.22 5.82 -37.88
N ALA A 224 -0.06 6.02 -38.07
CA ALA A 224 -1.00 4.94 -38.34
C ALA A 224 -1.47 5.08 -39.79
N ASP A 225 -0.92 4.25 -40.65
CA ASP A 225 -1.29 4.20 -42.07
C ASP A 225 -2.45 3.24 -42.26
N VAL A 226 -3.62 3.79 -42.58
CA VAL A 226 -4.89 3.05 -42.64
C VAL A 226 -5.21 2.73 -44.10
N ASN A 227 -5.26 1.45 -44.41
CA ASN A 227 -5.78 0.95 -45.68
C ASN A 227 -7.27 0.62 -45.47
N ALA A 228 -8.15 1.61 -45.73
CA ALA A 228 -9.56 1.48 -45.52
C ALA A 228 -10.23 0.36 -46.38
N PRO A 229 -9.89 0.14 -47.66
CA PRO A 229 -10.38 -0.98 -48.44
C PRO A 229 -10.00 -2.36 -47.91
N ALA A 230 -8.83 -2.50 -47.30
CA ALA A 230 -8.38 -3.77 -46.73
C ALA A 230 -8.70 -3.91 -45.23
N SER A 231 -9.36 -2.90 -44.63
CA SER A 231 -9.65 -2.82 -43.18
C SER A 231 -8.44 -3.15 -42.32
N THR A 232 -7.26 -2.62 -42.69
CA THR A 232 -5.99 -2.81 -41.95
C THR A 232 -5.30 -1.48 -41.69
N ALA A 233 -4.55 -1.40 -40.57
CA ALA A 233 -3.73 -0.25 -40.19
C ALA A 233 -2.30 -0.70 -39.88
N SER A 234 -1.31 -0.18 -40.62
CA SER A 234 0.13 -0.36 -40.31
C SER A 234 0.56 0.72 -39.34
N LEU A 235 1.22 0.33 -38.26
CA LEU A 235 1.65 1.25 -37.21
C LEU A 235 3.17 1.43 -37.21
N SER A 236 3.62 2.67 -37.10
CA SER A 236 5.02 3.02 -36.92
C SER A 236 5.17 3.98 -35.76
N VAL A 237 6.13 3.70 -34.87
CA VAL A 237 6.46 4.51 -33.71
C VAL A 237 7.96 4.71 -33.62
N ASP A 238 8.39 5.96 -33.60
CA ASP A 238 9.80 6.32 -33.52
C ASP A 238 10.08 6.94 -32.15
N LEU A 239 10.85 6.23 -31.33
CA LEU A 239 11.22 6.62 -29.97
C LEU A 239 12.67 7.14 -29.97
N ASP A 240 12.85 8.40 -29.64
CA ASP A 240 14.18 9.00 -29.43
C ASP A 240 14.50 9.05 -27.93
N SER A 241 15.52 8.32 -27.51
CA SER A 241 15.93 8.29 -26.10
C SER A 241 16.66 9.56 -25.66
N GLY A 242 17.25 10.31 -26.60
CA GLY A 242 18.28 11.26 -26.23
C GLY A 242 19.50 10.56 -25.59
N PRO A 243 20.29 11.29 -24.76
CA PRO A 243 21.47 10.74 -24.09
C PRO A 243 21.11 9.90 -22.86
N LEU A 244 22.06 9.03 -22.43
CA LEU A 244 22.01 8.33 -21.15
C LEU A 244 22.24 9.31 -19.99
N TYR A 245 21.36 9.31 -18.98
CA TYR A 245 21.49 10.11 -17.77
C TYR A 245 22.10 9.33 -16.63
N ARG A 246 23.02 9.98 -15.90
CA ARG A 246 23.59 9.50 -14.66
C ARG A 246 23.31 10.48 -13.52
N LEU A 247 23.02 9.95 -12.34
CA LEU A 247 22.74 10.76 -11.17
C LEU A 247 23.98 11.52 -10.72
N GLY A 248 23.86 12.82 -10.56
CA GLY A 248 24.85 13.73 -10.00
C GLY A 248 24.70 13.90 -8.48
N PRO A 249 25.24 14.99 -7.93
CA PRO A 249 25.12 15.30 -6.49
C PRO A 249 23.68 15.62 -6.11
N LEU A 250 23.33 15.29 -4.85
CA LEU A 250 22.04 15.70 -4.27
C LEU A 250 22.07 17.19 -3.93
N GLN A 251 21.07 17.92 -4.42
CA GLN A 251 20.80 19.31 -4.06
C GLN A 251 19.59 19.33 -3.10
N VAL A 252 19.90 19.53 -1.79
CA VAL A 252 18.90 19.44 -0.73
C VAL A 252 18.41 20.84 -0.35
N SER A 253 17.10 21.00 -0.22
CA SER A 253 16.45 22.22 0.27
C SER A 253 15.36 21.91 1.30
N GLY A 254 15.11 22.86 2.23
CA GLY A 254 14.07 22.73 3.26
C GLY A 254 14.50 22.01 4.53
N VAL A 255 15.82 21.84 4.78
CA VAL A 255 16.37 21.29 6.04
C VAL A 255 16.95 22.45 6.86
N GLU A 256 16.37 22.68 8.04
CA GLU A 256 16.77 23.77 8.95
C GLU A 256 17.07 23.25 10.37
N ARG A 257 16.25 22.32 10.86
CA ARG A 257 16.29 21.79 12.24
C ARG A 257 17.04 20.48 12.38
N TYR A 258 16.97 19.63 11.35
CA TYR A 258 17.61 18.32 11.38
C TYR A 258 19.03 18.39 10.80
N ASP A 259 19.79 17.32 11.02
CA ASP A 259 21.13 17.19 10.44
C ASP A 259 21.01 17.02 8.92
N PRO A 260 21.65 17.86 8.08
CA PRO A 260 21.61 17.72 6.63
C PRO A 260 22.05 16.35 6.10
N VAL A 261 22.91 15.63 6.85
CA VAL A 261 23.37 14.29 6.51
C VAL A 261 22.23 13.25 6.50
N LEU A 262 21.11 13.57 7.14
CA LEU A 262 19.94 12.68 7.21
C LEU A 262 19.33 12.43 5.84
N VAL A 263 19.27 13.45 4.98
CA VAL A 263 18.63 13.35 3.65
C VAL A 263 19.39 12.37 2.74
N PRO A 264 20.69 12.50 2.48
CA PRO A 264 21.41 11.55 1.63
C PRO A 264 21.39 10.12 2.21
N ARG A 265 21.51 9.95 3.53
CA ARG A 265 21.45 8.63 4.17
C ARG A 265 20.09 7.95 4.05
N LEU A 266 19.00 8.71 4.05
CA LEU A 266 17.65 8.18 3.86
C LEU A 266 17.32 7.98 2.39
N ALA A 267 17.72 8.90 1.51
CA ALA A 267 17.47 8.82 0.07
C ALA A 267 18.17 7.61 -0.57
N ARG A 268 19.39 7.27 -0.15
CA ARG A 268 20.20 6.14 -0.66
C ARG A 268 20.32 6.15 -2.18
N LEU A 269 20.60 7.31 -2.73
CA LEU A 269 20.89 7.49 -4.15
C LEU A 269 22.39 7.68 -4.30
N ASN A 270 23.00 6.85 -5.13
CA ASN A 270 24.44 6.92 -5.35
C ASN A 270 24.74 7.77 -6.59
N GLN A 271 25.71 8.66 -6.46
CA GLN A 271 26.21 9.45 -7.59
C GLN A 271 26.85 8.52 -8.63
N GLY A 272 26.62 8.80 -9.93
CA GLY A 272 27.15 8.03 -11.04
C GLY A 272 26.28 6.85 -11.48
N GLU A 273 25.29 6.43 -10.69
CA GLU A 273 24.32 5.42 -11.12
C GLU A 273 23.46 5.93 -12.28
N ALA A 274 23.04 5.02 -13.16
CA ALA A 274 22.11 5.36 -14.22
C ALA A 274 20.76 5.80 -13.64
N TYR A 275 20.13 6.79 -14.25
CA TYR A 275 18.81 7.26 -13.85
C TYR A 275 17.79 6.12 -13.85
N ASP A 276 17.01 6.03 -12.78
CA ASP A 276 15.84 5.15 -12.65
C ASP A 276 14.76 5.86 -11.82
N LEU A 277 13.61 6.11 -12.44
CA LEU A 277 12.47 6.76 -11.80
C LEU A 277 12.02 6.01 -10.54
N ASN A 278 12.05 4.67 -10.56
CA ASN A 278 11.66 3.87 -9.40
C ASN A 278 12.60 4.11 -8.21
N GLN A 279 13.91 4.28 -8.45
CA GLN A 279 14.85 4.62 -7.38
C GLN A 279 14.55 5.99 -6.78
N LEU A 280 14.20 6.99 -7.60
CA LEU A 280 13.82 8.32 -7.12
C LEU A 280 12.51 8.27 -6.29
N VAL A 281 11.51 7.54 -6.80
CA VAL A 281 10.24 7.33 -6.08
C VAL A 281 10.47 6.60 -4.76
N GLN A 282 11.32 5.57 -4.73
CA GLN A 282 11.68 4.87 -3.49
C GLN A 282 12.44 5.80 -2.51
N ALA A 283 13.35 6.63 -3.01
CA ALA A 283 14.04 7.63 -2.19
C ALA A 283 13.04 8.62 -1.56
N GLN A 284 12.10 9.11 -2.37
CA GLN A 284 11.01 9.97 -1.89
C GLN A 284 10.16 9.28 -0.81
N GLN A 285 9.79 8.02 -1.01
CA GLN A 285 9.02 7.24 -0.04
C GLN A 285 9.80 7.02 1.26
N ARG A 286 11.12 6.70 1.18
CA ARG A 286 11.99 6.55 2.36
C ARG A 286 12.07 7.84 3.17
N LEU A 287 12.22 8.99 2.51
CA LEU A 287 12.23 10.30 3.15
C LEU A 287 10.87 10.60 3.82
N ALA A 288 9.76 10.45 3.10
CA ALA A 288 8.41 10.71 3.62
C ALA A 288 8.03 9.77 4.78
N SER A 289 8.38 8.48 4.68
CA SER A 289 8.07 7.49 5.73
C SER A 289 9.02 7.52 6.93
N SER A 290 10.11 8.28 6.85
CA SER A 290 11.10 8.37 7.95
C SER A 290 10.53 9.00 9.23
N GLY A 291 9.48 9.79 9.09
CA GLY A 291 8.86 10.59 10.15
C GLY A 291 9.61 11.88 10.47
N TYR A 292 10.76 12.15 9.85
CA TYR A 292 11.47 13.43 9.98
C TYR A 292 10.90 14.51 9.06
N PHE A 293 10.24 14.12 7.99
CA PHE A 293 9.67 15.02 6.99
C PHE A 293 8.18 14.76 6.80
N ASP A 294 7.39 15.84 6.73
CA ASP A 294 5.95 15.79 6.41
C ASP A 294 5.73 15.59 4.92
N SER A 295 6.63 16.09 4.09
CA SER A 295 6.64 15.87 2.65
C SER A 295 8.06 15.85 2.10
N ALA A 296 8.27 15.09 1.03
CA ALA A 296 9.51 15.02 0.30
C ALA A 296 9.20 14.90 -1.20
N TYR A 297 9.95 15.63 -2.03
CA TYR A 297 9.94 15.54 -3.49
C TYR A 297 11.36 15.26 -3.96
N VAL A 298 11.52 14.25 -4.82
CA VAL A 298 12.81 13.84 -5.36
C VAL A 298 12.69 13.77 -6.88
N PHE A 299 13.41 14.63 -7.58
CA PHE A 299 13.30 14.73 -9.02
C PHE A 299 14.62 15.24 -9.66
N ILE A 300 14.73 15.10 -10.97
CA ILE A 300 15.79 15.70 -11.77
C ILE A 300 15.19 16.67 -12.78
N ASN A 301 15.99 17.62 -13.27
CA ASN A 301 15.66 18.40 -14.46
C ASN A 301 16.45 17.84 -15.67
N PRO A 302 15.77 17.28 -16.69
CA PRO A 302 16.43 16.73 -17.87
C PRO A 302 17.15 17.75 -18.77
N GLU A 303 17.05 19.05 -18.48
CA GLU A 303 17.81 20.10 -19.20
C GLU A 303 19.25 20.23 -18.72
N ASN A 304 19.60 19.63 -17.57
CA ASN A 304 20.94 19.64 -17.02
C ASN A 304 21.86 18.62 -17.72
N ASP A 305 23.15 18.68 -17.40
CA ASP A 305 24.17 17.77 -17.94
C ASP A 305 23.79 16.30 -17.72
N PRO A 306 23.61 15.50 -18.78
CA PRO A 306 23.25 14.10 -18.66
C PRO A 306 24.26 13.23 -17.90
N LEU A 307 25.55 13.58 -17.94
CA LEU A 307 26.61 12.79 -17.33
C LEU A 307 26.61 12.88 -15.78
N ALA A 308 26.04 13.93 -15.22
CA ALA A 308 25.98 14.16 -13.76
C ALA A 308 24.77 15.02 -13.38
N VAL A 309 23.55 14.59 -13.75
CA VAL A 309 22.35 15.39 -13.52
C VAL A 309 22.09 15.55 -12.00
N PRO A 310 22.03 16.79 -11.47
CA PRO A 310 21.77 17.02 -10.06
C PRO A 310 20.40 16.48 -9.66
N VAL A 311 20.36 15.70 -8.58
CA VAL A 311 19.10 15.21 -8.01
C VAL A 311 18.59 16.24 -7.01
N GLN A 312 17.48 16.88 -7.33
CA GLN A 312 16.84 17.84 -6.45
C GLN A 312 16.00 17.14 -5.40
N VAL A 313 16.24 17.45 -4.13
CA VAL A 313 15.52 16.91 -2.99
C VAL A 313 14.92 18.07 -2.20
N GLN A 314 13.63 18.27 -2.31
CA GLN A 314 12.89 19.28 -1.57
C GLN A 314 12.12 18.62 -0.44
N VAL A 315 12.41 19.00 0.80
CA VAL A 315 11.75 18.42 1.97
C VAL A 315 11.09 19.51 2.81
N ARG A 316 10.01 19.14 3.48
CA ARG A 316 9.40 19.95 4.55
C ARG A 316 9.54 19.19 5.85
N GLU A 317 10.25 19.76 6.81
CA GLU A 317 10.50 19.14 8.10
C GLU A 317 9.22 18.96 8.93
N ALA A 318 9.08 17.79 9.53
CA ALA A 318 8.04 17.52 10.51
C ALA A 318 8.30 18.27 11.83
N LYS A 319 7.25 18.46 12.63
CA LYS A 319 7.36 19.06 13.96
C LYS A 319 8.23 18.16 14.85
N LEU A 320 9.07 18.78 15.69
CA LEU A 320 9.99 18.06 16.60
C LEU A 320 9.28 17.06 17.51
N GLN A 321 8.06 17.37 17.90
CA GLN A 321 7.29 16.54 18.82
C GLN A 321 5.94 16.21 18.22
N LYS A 322 5.51 14.97 18.41
CA LYS A 322 4.21 14.46 17.99
C LYS A 322 3.61 13.61 19.11
N VAL A 323 2.35 13.82 19.40
CA VAL A 323 1.58 12.99 20.33
C VAL A 323 0.47 12.30 19.54
N ILE A 324 0.34 11.00 19.74
CA ILE A 324 -0.72 10.18 19.15
C ILE A 324 -1.49 9.55 20.30
N LEU A 325 -2.81 9.78 20.30
CA LEU A 325 -3.74 9.14 21.22
C LEU A 325 -4.40 7.96 20.49
N GLY A 326 -4.49 6.83 21.16
CA GLY A 326 -5.14 5.64 20.61
C GLY A 326 -6.15 5.07 21.58
N VAL A 327 -7.30 4.66 21.06
CA VAL A 327 -8.31 3.91 21.80
C VAL A 327 -8.68 2.65 21.01
N GLY A 328 -9.05 1.59 21.71
CA GLY A 328 -9.42 0.35 21.07
C GLY A 328 -10.11 -0.59 22.04
N VAL A 329 -10.65 -1.68 21.53
CA VAL A 329 -11.22 -2.76 22.31
C VAL A 329 -10.91 -4.11 21.67
N THR A 330 -10.59 -5.09 22.49
CA THR A 330 -10.47 -6.50 22.09
C THR A 330 -11.20 -7.38 23.11
N THR A 331 -11.64 -8.55 22.70
CA THR A 331 -12.25 -9.52 23.63
C THR A 331 -11.21 -10.12 24.57
N ASP A 332 -9.96 -10.19 24.19
CA ASP A 332 -8.88 -10.73 25.00
C ASP A 332 -8.47 -9.79 26.16
N SER A 333 -8.27 -8.51 25.87
CA SER A 333 -7.73 -7.54 26.84
C SER A 333 -8.72 -6.46 27.27
N GLY A 334 -9.93 -6.45 26.70
CA GLY A 334 -10.94 -5.43 26.97
C GLY A 334 -10.62 -4.08 26.34
N PRO A 335 -11.16 -2.98 26.88
CA PRO A 335 -10.86 -1.63 26.41
C PRO A 335 -9.39 -1.29 26.64
N ARG A 336 -8.82 -0.54 25.70
CA ARG A 336 -7.44 -0.08 25.73
C ARG A 336 -7.36 1.40 25.40
N ALA A 337 -6.51 2.12 26.10
CA ALA A 337 -6.11 3.48 25.78
C ALA A 337 -4.58 3.53 25.64
N SER A 338 -4.09 4.34 24.74
CA SER A 338 -2.64 4.52 24.57
C SER A 338 -2.28 5.96 24.24
N VAL A 339 -1.11 6.36 24.71
CA VAL A 339 -0.47 7.64 24.38
C VAL A 339 0.92 7.32 23.86
N GLU A 340 1.24 7.82 22.67
CA GLU A 340 2.56 7.73 22.09
C GLU A 340 3.11 9.14 21.85
N HIS A 341 4.22 9.45 22.49
CA HIS A 341 4.97 10.68 22.32
C HIS A 341 6.24 10.41 21.54
N THR A 342 6.41 11.07 20.41
CA THR A 342 7.63 11.03 19.61
C THR A 342 8.35 12.37 19.71
N HIS A 343 9.64 12.35 20.05
CA HIS A 343 10.56 13.45 19.94
C HIS A 343 11.63 13.13 18.90
N LEU A 344 11.63 13.85 17.77
CA LEU A 344 12.47 13.49 16.61
C LEU A 344 13.95 13.82 16.75
N ARG A 345 14.31 14.74 17.66
CA ARG A 345 15.71 15.11 17.95
C ARG A 345 15.84 15.52 19.41
N VAL A 346 16.10 14.56 20.30
CA VAL A 346 16.28 14.84 21.73
C VAL A 346 17.48 15.75 21.95
N PRO A 347 17.34 16.87 22.69
CA PRO A 347 18.44 17.79 22.96
C PRO A 347 19.66 17.08 23.57
N GLY A 348 20.85 17.48 23.19
CA GLY A 348 22.12 16.92 23.66
C GLY A 348 22.55 15.61 22.99
N ILE A 349 21.63 14.68 22.71
CA ILE A 349 21.94 13.36 22.13
C ILE A 349 21.65 13.32 20.61
N GLY A 350 20.67 14.11 20.13
CA GLY A 350 20.28 14.16 18.72
C GLY A 350 19.50 12.92 18.23
N TRP A 351 19.21 11.96 19.11
CA TRP A 351 18.45 10.76 18.77
C TRP A 351 16.95 11.01 18.73
N ARG A 352 16.24 10.20 17.98
CA ARG A 352 14.78 10.11 18.04
C ARG A 352 14.39 9.28 19.26
N ALA A 353 13.41 9.75 20.04
CA ALA A 353 12.80 9.02 21.14
C ALA A 353 11.30 8.81 20.89
N VAL A 354 10.81 7.60 21.08
CA VAL A 354 9.40 7.25 21.04
C VAL A 354 9.04 6.65 22.40
N THR A 355 8.17 7.32 23.13
CA THR A 355 7.67 6.85 24.43
C THR A 355 6.20 6.50 24.30
N LYS A 356 5.83 5.27 24.68
CA LYS A 356 4.47 4.75 24.59
C LYS A 356 4.00 4.27 25.94
N LEU A 357 2.85 4.75 26.37
CA LEU A 357 2.07 4.24 27.49
C LEU A 357 0.83 3.56 26.94
N GLN A 358 0.57 2.31 27.34
CA GLN A 358 -0.64 1.59 26.99
C GLN A 358 -1.31 1.06 28.26
N LEU A 359 -2.56 1.40 28.41
CA LEU A 359 -3.42 0.97 29.52
C LEU A 359 -4.45 0.00 28.99
N GLU A 360 -4.44 -1.21 29.50
CA GLU A 360 -5.42 -2.26 29.21
C GLU A 360 -5.47 -3.24 30.39
N LYS A 361 -6.53 -4.06 30.45
CA LYS A 361 -6.78 -4.92 31.61
C LYS A 361 -5.72 -6.02 31.78
N LYS A 362 -5.25 -6.62 30.69
CA LYS A 362 -4.39 -7.82 30.76
C LYS A 362 -2.89 -7.55 30.60
N SER A 363 -2.50 -6.55 29.83
CA SER A 363 -1.07 -6.30 29.59
C SER A 363 -0.72 -4.82 29.45
N PRO A 364 -1.00 -3.99 30.46
CA PRO A 364 -0.56 -2.60 30.47
C PRO A 364 0.97 -2.52 30.44
N PHE A 365 1.51 -1.53 29.70
CA PHE A 365 2.94 -1.31 29.64
C PHE A 365 3.31 0.15 29.43
N ALA A 366 4.55 0.48 29.84
CA ALA A 366 5.23 1.70 29.46
C ALA A 366 6.54 1.32 28.76
N GLN A 367 6.85 1.98 27.65
CA GLN A 367 8.03 1.72 26.85
C GLN A 367 8.62 3.03 26.35
N THR A 368 9.95 3.12 26.33
CA THR A 368 10.66 4.16 25.58
C THR A 368 11.69 3.51 24.66
N GLU A 369 11.75 3.99 23.44
CA GLU A 369 12.71 3.52 22.43
C GLU A 369 13.44 4.71 21.84
N TRP A 370 14.76 4.64 21.84
CA TRP A 370 15.66 5.66 21.36
C TRP A 370 16.43 5.13 20.16
N THR A 371 16.50 5.91 19.10
CA THR A 371 17.12 5.47 17.85
C THR A 371 17.99 6.58 17.27
N SER A 372 19.24 6.27 16.93
CA SER A 372 20.14 7.21 16.25
C SER A 372 19.70 7.49 14.80
N ILE A 373 20.24 8.54 14.20
CA ILE A 373 20.20 8.68 12.75
C ILE A 373 20.96 7.50 12.11
N PRO A 374 20.58 7.08 10.86
CA PRO A 374 21.29 5.99 10.17
C PRO A 374 22.73 6.39 9.82
N ASP A 375 23.64 5.42 9.82
CA ASP A 375 24.95 5.58 9.19
C ASP A 375 24.87 5.38 7.65
N GLU A 376 25.99 5.41 6.95
CA GLU A 376 26.05 5.23 5.48
C GLU A 376 25.56 3.86 5.02
N ALA A 377 25.79 2.82 5.84
CA ALA A 377 25.29 1.46 5.59
C ALA A 377 23.84 1.25 6.10
N ASN A 378 23.16 2.34 6.52
CA ASN A 378 21.81 2.36 7.06
C ASN A 378 21.65 1.60 8.39
N TRP A 379 22.71 1.41 9.15
CA TRP A 379 22.61 0.93 10.53
C TRP A 379 22.31 2.08 11.49
N ARG A 380 21.48 1.78 12.49
CA ARG A 380 21.10 2.72 13.56
C ARG A 380 21.38 2.08 14.91
N TRP A 381 21.93 2.83 15.82
CA TRP A 381 21.96 2.45 17.22
C TRP A 381 20.57 2.59 17.82
N GLY A 382 20.21 1.69 18.73
CA GLY A 382 18.93 1.72 19.42
C GLY A 382 19.05 1.29 20.87
N ALA A 383 18.28 1.95 21.72
CA ALA A 383 18.09 1.58 23.12
C ALA A 383 16.59 1.49 23.40
N LEU A 384 16.15 0.47 24.14
CA LEU A 384 14.75 0.28 24.51
C LEU A 384 14.68 -0.06 25.99
N GLY A 385 13.79 0.63 26.70
CA GLY A 385 13.35 0.28 28.04
C GLY A 385 11.85 0.01 28.05
N ARG A 386 11.42 -1.12 28.63
CA ARG A 386 10.02 -1.50 28.76
C ARG A 386 9.74 -2.09 30.13
N VAL A 387 8.65 -1.65 30.73
CA VAL A 387 8.03 -2.26 31.91
C VAL A 387 6.61 -2.67 31.54
N GLU A 388 6.22 -3.88 31.95
CA GLU A 388 4.90 -4.41 31.64
C GLU A 388 4.39 -5.30 32.76
N ARG A 389 3.05 -5.36 32.89
CA ARG A 389 2.38 -6.30 33.78
C ARG A 389 1.47 -7.18 32.92
N ILE A 390 1.69 -8.48 32.96
CA ILE A 390 0.89 -9.46 32.23
C ILE A 390 -0.01 -10.18 33.23
N ASN A 391 -1.32 -10.11 33.03
CA ASN A 391 -2.32 -10.77 33.85
C ASN A 391 -2.99 -11.88 33.01
N ASP A 392 -2.66 -13.11 33.30
CA ASP A 392 -3.15 -14.31 32.61
C ASP A 392 -4.30 -14.99 33.39
N ASN A 393 -5.07 -14.24 34.15
CA ASN A 393 -6.12 -14.63 35.09
C ASN A 393 -5.57 -15.27 36.37
N GLU A 394 -4.66 -16.24 36.27
CA GLU A 394 -4.12 -17.01 37.42
C GLU A 394 -2.71 -16.61 37.78
N LEU A 395 -1.94 -16.11 36.78
CA LEU A 395 -0.57 -15.62 36.95
C LEU A 395 -0.48 -14.13 36.64
N ILE A 396 0.21 -13.41 37.49
CA ILE A 396 0.57 -12.00 37.28
C ILE A 396 2.09 -11.95 37.12
N THR A 397 2.53 -11.60 35.91
CA THR A 397 3.95 -11.42 35.60
C THR A 397 4.27 -9.93 35.51
N GLN A 398 5.15 -9.44 36.39
CA GLN A 398 5.76 -8.13 36.26
C GLN A 398 7.09 -8.28 35.52
N ALA A 399 7.20 -7.65 34.34
CA ALA A 399 8.37 -7.81 33.49
C ALA A 399 9.06 -6.47 33.23
N GLN A 400 10.39 -6.52 33.21
CA GLN A 400 11.28 -5.42 32.83
C GLN A 400 12.17 -5.91 31.70
N ARG A 401 12.35 -5.06 30.67
CA ARG A 401 13.23 -5.33 29.55
C ARG A 401 14.07 -4.11 29.23
N LEU A 402 15.36 -4.32 29.11
CA LEU A 402 16.30 -3.34 28.58
C LEU A 402 16.97 -3.95 27.34
N ARG A 403 17.09 -3.18 26.29
CA ARG A 403 17.73 -3.61 25.06
C ARG A 403 18.64 -2.51 24.54
N PHE A 404 19.81 -2.89 24.04
CA PHE A 404 20.73 -1.99 23.38
C PHE A 404 21.41 -2.71 22.20
N GLY A 405 21.49 -2.05 21.05
CA GLY A 405 22.06 -2.68 19.88
C GLY A 405 21.96 -1.84 18.61
N ARG A 406 22.07 -2.52 17.49
CA ARG A 406 21.99 -1.90 16.16
C ARG A 406 20.91 -2.55 15.33
N SER A 407 20.22 -1.73 14.52
CA SER A 407 19.21 -2.19 13.56
C SER A 407 19.50 -1.62 12.17
N GLN A 408 19.27 -2.44 11.16
CA GLN A 408 19.30 -2.03 9.75
C GLN A 408 17.92 -2.33 9.15
N VAL A 409 17.25 -1.29 8.63
CA VAL A 409 15.96 -1.42 7.97
C VAL A 409 16.16 -1.26 6.48
N GLY A 410 15.93 -2.33 5.71
CA GLY A 410 15.98 -2.35 4.26
C GLY A 410 14.59 -2.34 3.63
N ASP A 411 14.53 -2.26 2.31
CA ASP A 411 13.26 -2.29 1.58
C ASP A 411 12.57 -3.66 1.70
N ARG A 412 13.36 -4.74 1.72
CA ARG A 412 12.87 -6.12 1.86
C ARG A 412 13.39 -6.82 3.11
N ILE A 413 14.59 -6.46 3.60
CA ILE A 413 15.28 -7.19 4.67
C ILE A 413 15.60 -6.25 5.81
N ASP A 414 15.18 -6.64 7.02
CA ASP A 414 15.60 -6.01 8.27
C ASP A 414 16.52 -6.92 9.06
N ARG A 415 17.51 -6.33 9.73
CA ARG A 415 18.44 -7.01 10.62
C ARG A 415 18.54 -6.25 11.93
N ASN A 416 18.56 -6.98 13.06
CA ASN A 416 18.76 -6.40 14.39
C ASN A 416 19.76 -7.26 15.14
N ILE A 417 20.73 -6.62 15.77
CA ILE A 417 21.73 -7.23 16.65
C ILE A 417 21.70 -6.47 17.95
N TYR A 418 21.37 -7.14 19.06
CA TYR A 418 21.24 -6.44 20.34
C TYR A 418 21.56 -7.34 21.54
N LEU A 419 21.98 -6.70 22.61
CA LEU A 419 21.98 -7.25 23.95
C LEU A 419 20.65 -6.94 24.63
N GLN A 420 20.13 -7.88 25.39
CA GLN A 420 18.86 -7.75 26.07
C GLN A 420 18.95 -8.30 27.50
N TYR A 421 18.57 -7.46 28.45
CA TYR A 421 18.29 -7.86 29.81
C TYR A 421 16.79 -8.02 29.99
N ASP A 422 16.37 -9.15 30.56
CA ASP A 422 14.99 -9.41 30.96
C ASP A 422 14.93 -9.77 32.44
N ARG A 423 13.92 -9.25 33.14
CA ARG A 423 13.50 -9.71 34.47
C ARG A 423 12.02 -9.95 34.49
N ALA A 424 11.60 -11.09 34.99
CA ALA A 424 10.21 -11.43 35.25
C ALA A 424 10.05 -11.80 36.73
N ASN A 425 9.07 -11.20 37.40
CA ASN A 425 8.60 -11.62 38.71
C ASN A 425 7.19 -12.14 38.53
N VAL A 426 6.98 -13.41 38.89
CA VAL A 426 5.71 -14.10 38.68
C VAL A 426 5.03 -14.35 40.02
N GLN A 427 3.77 -13.91 40.11
CA GLN A 427 2.93 -14.03 41.29
C GLN A 427 1.56 -14.64 40.90
N GLY A 428 0.93 -15.40 41.81
CA GLY A 428 -0.41 -15.94 41.56
C GLY A 428 -0.91 -16.83 42.70
N ALA A 429 -2.22 -17.04 42.74
CA ALA A 429 -2.87 -17.78 43.81
C ALA A 429 -2.60 -19.29 43.78
N GLY A 430 -2.05 -19.83 42.68
CA GLY A 430 -1.76 -21.26 42.51
C GLY A 430 -0.28 -21.62 42.61
N LEU A 431 0.58 -20.70 43.09
CA LEU A 431 2.05 -20.92 43.06
C LEU A 431 2.59 -21.72 44.29
N LEU A 432 1.74 -21.99 45.28
CA LEU A 432 2.13 -22.83 46.43
C LEU A 432 2.49 -24.24 45.93
N GLY A 433 3.79 -24.59 45.97
CA GLY A 433 4.29 -25.87 45.50
C GLY A 433 4.95 -25.87 44.12
N ASN A 434 4.77 -24.83 43.29
CA ASN A 434 5.44 -24.71 42.00
C ASN A 434 6.81 -24.02 42.13
N SER A 435 7.80 -24.53 41.40
CA SER A 435 9.14 -23.95 41.42
C SER A 435 9.25 -22.69 40.54
N ALA A 436 10.25 -21.85 40.82
CA ALA A 436 10.54 -20.68 40.00
C ALA A 436 10.93 -21.05 38.54
N THR A 437 11.41 -22.27 38.33
CA THR A 437 11.71 -22.83 36.98
C THR A 437 10.44 -23.05 36.17
N ASP A 438 9.35 -23.46 36.82
CA ASP A 438 8.10 -23.82 36.14
C ASP A 438 7.25 -22.59 35.84
N THR A 439 7.34 -21.57 36.68
CA THR A 439 6.56 -20.33 36.54
C THR A 439 7.24 -19.29 35.67
N GLY A 440 8.57 -19.40 35.47
CA GLY A 440 9.37 -18.42 34.73
C GLY A 440 9.72 -17.18 35.54
N ASP A 441 9.81 -17.29 36.88
CA ASP A 441 10.40 -16.23 37.72
C ASP A 441 11.91 -16.22 37.55
N GLY A 442 12.48 -15.09 37.16
CA GLY A 442 13.93 -15.00 36.91
C GLY A 442 14.37 -13.78 36.15
N SER A 443 15.67 -13.75 35.91
CA SER A 443 16.31 -12.72 35.07
C SER A 443 17.37 -13.33 34.17
N ALA A 444 17.60 -12.71 33.02
CA ALA A 444 18.54 -13.19 32.02
C ALA A 444 19.18 -12.05 31.23
N LEU A 445 20.39 -12.31 30.73
CA LEU A 445 21.07 -11.48 29.74
C LEU A 445 21.29 -12.32 28.49
N THR A 446 20.87 -11.79 27.33
CA THR A 446 20.97 -12.47 26.04
C THR A 446 21.57 -11.57 24.97
N ALA A 447 22.37 -12.15 24.07
CA ALA A 447 22.74 -11.56 22.79
C ALA A 447 21.84 -12.14 21.72
N ASN A 448 21.26 -11.29 20.89
CA ASN A 448 20.23 -11.68 19.94
C ASN A 448 20.56 -11.16 18.54
N TYR A 449 20.25 -11.99 17.54
CA TYR A 449 20.19 -11.65 16.13
C TYR A 449 18.79 -11.91 15.60
N VAL A 450 18.19 -10.89 14.97
CA VAL A 450 16.89 -11.00 14.33
C VAL A 450 17.01 -10.62 12.86
N TRP A 451 16.48 -11.47 12.00
CA TRP A 451 16.38 -11.25 10.57
C TRP A 451 14.92 -11.35 10.14
N THR A 452 14.48 -10.43 9.28
CA THR A 452 13.13 -10.46 8.69
C THR A 452 13.24 -10.12 7.20
N GLY A 453 12.71 -11.00 6.34
CA GLY A 453 12.58 -10.77 4.90
C GLY A 453 11.13 -10.69 4.47
N ARG A 454 10.79 -9.71 3.62
CA ARG A 454 9.44 -9.47 3.09
C ARG A 454 9.47 -9.49 1.57
N TYR A 455 8.71 -10.40 0.98
CA TYR A 455 8.67 -10.67 -0.46
C TYR A 455 7.22 -10.63 -0.94
N PHE A 456 6.57 -9.49 -0.70
CA PHE A 456 5.20 -9.21 -1.12
C PHE A 456 5.19 -8.37 -2.40
N ASP A 457 4.09 -8.48 -3.17
CA ASP A 457 3.84 -7.68 -4.36
C ASP A 457 3.57 -6.22 -4.04
N SER A 458 2.89 -5.95 -2.93
CA SER A 458 2.57 -4.59 -2.46
C SER A 458 2.46 -4.53 -0.94
N LEU A 459 2.72 -3.37 -0.35
CA LEU A 459 2.48 -3.07 1.06
C LEU A 459 1.72 -1.74 1.16
N PRO A 460 0.82 -1.56 2.12
CA PRO A 460 0.52 -2.42 3.28
C PRO A 460 -0.51 -3.54 3.05
N PHE A 461 -1.12 -3.65 1.86
CA PHE A 461 -2.17 -4.63 1.55
C PHE A 461 -1.72 -5.61 0.46
N PRO A 462 -0.92 -6.63 0.82
CA PRO A 462 -0.42 -7.59 -0.15
C PRO A 462 -1.53 -8.48 -0.70
N SER A 463 -1.45 -8.79 -2.00
CA SER A 463 -2.31 -9.77 -2.64
C SER A 463 -1.64 -11.14 -2.76
N ARG A 464 -0.31 -11.16 -2.86
CA ARG A 464 0.50 -12.38 -2.94
C ARG A 464 1.90 -12.16 -2.39
N GLY A 465 2.56 -13.25 -2.01
CA GLY A 465 3.94 -13.24 -1.54
C GLY A 465 4.09 -13.84 -0.16
N TYR A 466 5.24 -13.64 0.45
CA TYR A 466 5.53 -14.18 1.77
C TYR A 466 6.50 -13.31 2.56
N ALA A 467 6.50 -13.50 3.89
CA ALA A 467 7.51 -13.00 4.80
C ALA A 467 8.09 -14.16 5.62
N LEU A 468 9.37 -14.04 5.91
CA LEU A 468 10.11 -14.92 6.80
C LEU A 468 10.76 -14.08 7.89
N GLY A 469 10.74 -14.57 9.12
CA GLY A 469 11.45 -13.96 10.23
C GLY A 469 12.07 -15.04 11.10
N PHE A 470 13.29 -14.78 11.56
CA PHE A 470 13.84 -15.63 12.59
C PHE A 470 14.65 -14.82 13.61
N GLU A 471 14.65 -15.30 14.84
CA GLU A 471 15.35 -14.73 16.00
C GLU A 471 16.21 -15.83 16.63
N LEU A 472 17.48 -15.54 16.79
CA LEU A 472 18.45 -16.37 17.50
C LEU A 472 18.93 -15.60 18.73
N GLY A 473 18.77 -16.17 19.91
CA GLY A 473 19.25 -15.62 21.16
C GLY A 473 20.14 -16.64 21.87
N ALA A 474 21.25 -16.19 22.40
CA ALA A 474 22.08 -16.97 23.31
C ALA A 474 22.41 -16.12 24.54
N GLY A 475 22.35 -16.72 25.70
CA GLY A 475 22.56 -15.98 26.94
C GLY A 475 22.65 -16.85 28.19
N THR A 476 22.53 -16.20 29.30
CA THR A 476 22.59 -16.84 30.61
C THR A 476 21.56 -16.27 31.56
N THR A 477 21.03 -17.10 32.44
CA THR A 477 20.25 -16.64 33.59
C THR A 477 21.16 -15.85 34.54
N LEU A 478 20.59 -14.93 35.32
CA LEU A 478 21.32 -14.11 36.31
C LEU A 478 20.94 -14.47 37.75
N SER A 479 20.32 -15.65 37.97
CA SER A 479 20.12 -16.25 39.27
C SER A 479 21.44 -16.75 39.89
N GLU A 480 21.41 -17.21 41.14
CA GLU A 480 22.60 -17.72 41.83
C GLU A 480 23.34 -18.79 41.02
N ASP A 481 22.58 -19.72 40.42
CA ASP A 481 23.12 -20.69 39.47
C ASP A 481 22.97 -20.17 38.02
N ARG A 482 24.01 -19.49 37.55
CA ARG A 482 24.03 -19.00 36.15
C ARG A 482 24.03 -20.17 35.17
N GLN A 483 22.92 -20.32 34.44
CA GLN A 483 22.76 -21.38 33.46
C GLN A 483 22.67 -20.80 32.03
N PRO A 484 23.49 -21.30 31.09
CA PRO A 484 23.40 -20.88 29.70
C PRO A 484 22.11 -21.41 29.06
N PHE A 485 21.57 -20.66 28.15
CA PHE A 485 20.44 -21.10 27.32
C PHE A 485 20.49 -20.44 25.94
N THR A 486 19.81 -21.09 24.99
CA THR A 486 19.56 -20.52 23.67
C THR A 486 18.08 -20.43 23.42
N ARG A 487 17.67 -19.40 22.67
CA ARG A 487 16.27 -19.19 22.25
C ARG A 487 16.23 -18.97 20.75
N THR A 488 15.43 -19.75 20.07
CA THR A 488 15.20 -19.63 18.63
C THR A 488 13.72 -19.47 18.36
N VAL A 489 13.35 -18.55 17.45
CA VAL A 489 11.97 -18.40 16.96
C VAL A 489 12.01 -18.20 15.47
N GLY A 490 11.26 -19.04 14.75
CA GLY A 490 10.99 -18.93 13.32
C GLY A 490 9.55 -18.51 13.07
N ARG A 491 9.33 -17.63 12.10
CA ARG A 491 8.00 -17.15 11.69
C ARG A 491 7.89 -17.13 10.18
N TRP A 492 6.74 -17.50 9.69
CA TRP A 492 6.40 -17.44 8.28
C TRP A 492 4.98 -16.92 8.09
N LEU A 493 4.80 -16.06 7.10
CA LEU A 493 3.51 -15.57 6.61
C LEU A 493 3.49 -15.71 5.09
N GLY A 494 2.50 -16.39 4.54
CA GLY A 494 2.27 -16.53 3.11
C GLY A 494 0.88 -16.05 2.72
N ILE A 495 0.78 -15.35 1.60
CA ILE A 495 -0.49 -14.91 1.01
C ILE A 495 -0.52 -15.35 -0.43
N LYS A 496 -1.62 -16.00 -0.84
CA LYS A 496 -1.86 -16.44 -2.21
C LYS A 496 -3.25 -16.04 -2.67
N THR A 497 -3.32 -15.33 -3.77
CA THR A 497 -4.59 -15.01 -4.44
C THR A 497 -5.18 -16.25 -5.05
N LEU A 498 -6.50 -16.41 -4.94
CA LEU A 498 -7.32 -17.42 -5.57
C LEU A 498 -8.33 -16.73 -6.51
N GLU A 499 -9.03 -17.50 -7.35
CA GLU A 499 -10.11 -17.00 -8.20
C GLU A 499 -11.22 -16.29 -7.40
N ARG A 500 -11.49 -16.76 -6.18
CA ARG A 500 -12.50 -16.19 -5.29
C ARG A 500 -11.91 -15.83 -3.93
N GLY A 501 -11.11 -14.75 -3.89
CA GLY A 501 -10.48 -14.24 -2.67
C GLY A 501 -9.01 -14.60 -2.53
N ARG A 502 -8.53 -14.76 -1.30
CA ARG A 502 -7.13 -15.08 -1.00
C ARG A 502 -7.01 -16.01 0.20
N ILE A 503 -5.95 -16.80 0.23
CA ILE A 503 -5.53 -17.57 1.41
C ILE A 503 -4.37 -16.85 2.08
N ALA A 504 -4.49 -16.62 3.39
CA ALA A 504 -3.42 -16.20 4.27
C ALA A 504 -3.03 -17.39 5.17
N MET A 505 -1.74 -17.71 5.22
CA MET A 505 -1.18 -18.76 6.04
C MET A 505 -0.11 -18.20 6.94
N ARG A 506 -0.06 -18.60 8.18
CA ARG A 506 1.01 -18.23 9.11
C ARG A 506 1.48 -19.45 9.89
N ALA A 507 2.77 -19.46 10.19
CA ALA A 507 3.38 -20.44 11.07
C ALA A 507 4.40 -19.77 11.99
N GLU A 508 4.45 -20.22 13.24
CA GLU A 508 5.45 -19.82 14.21
C GLU A 508 5.93 -21.07 14.97
N ALA A 509 7.24 -21.20 15.08
CA ALA A 509 7.86 -22.22 15.90
C ALA A 509 8.91 -21.58 16.80
N GLY A 510 8.98 -22.04 18.05
CA GLY A 510 9.93 -21.52 19.04
C GLY A 510 10.53 -22.63 19.88
N ALA A 511 11.80 -22.47 20.25
CA ALA A 511 12.51 -23.38 21.14
C ALA A 511 13.40 -22.62 22.10
N VAL A 512 13.41 -23.02 23.36
CA VAL A 512 14.37 -22.60 24.38
C VAL A 512 15.10 -23.85 24.88
N LEU A 513 16.39 -23.90 24.60
CA LEU A 513 17.24 -25.02 25.02
C LEU A 513 18.08 -24.60 26.24
N ALA A 514 17.87 -25.26 27.34
CA ALA A 514 18.52 -25.01 28.62
C ALA A 514 18.51 -26.28 29.49
N LYS A 515 19.28 -26.29 30.56
CA LYS A 515 19.15 -27.31 31.61
C LYS A 515 17.79 -27.17 32.32
N ASP A 516 17.26 -28.27 32.85
CA ASP A 516 15.96 -28.26 33.51
C ASP A 516 15.93 -27.37 34.78
N THR A 517 17.07 -27.16 35.42
CA THR A 517 17.21 -26.28 36.59
C THR A 517 17.33 -24.80 36.26
N ALA A 518 17.36 -24.43 34.97
CA ALA A 518 17.57 -23.05 34.57
C ALA A 518 16.31 -22.19 34.83
N ARG A 519 16.46 -21.14 35.64
CA ARG A 519 15.39 -20.16 35.94
C ARG A 519 15.29 -19.13 34.82
N ILE A 520 14.63 -19.52 33.73
CA ILE A 520 14.46 -18.69 32.54
C ILE A 520 13.29 -17.74 32.78
N PRO A 521 13.44 -16.41 32.60
CA PRO A 521 12.33 -15.49 32.80
C PRO A 521 11.16 -15.77 31.84
N ALA A 522 9.93 -15.66 32.32
CA ALA A 522 8.70 -15.92 31.58
C ALA A 522 8.60 -15.12 30.26
N THR A 523 9.35 -14.00 30.15
CA THR A 523 9.45 -13.19 28.93
C THR A 523 10.28 -13.88 27.82
N GLN A 524 11.06 -14.91 28.15
CA GLN A 524 11.84 -15.71 27.22
C GLN A 524 11.16 -17.05 26.88
N LEU A 525 10.16 -17.48 27.66
CA LEU A 525 9.37 -18.69 27.48
C LEU A 525 8.10 -18.43 26.65
N PHE A 526 7.37 -19.49 26.29
CA PHE A 526 6.25 -19.42 25.38
C PHE A 526 4.90 -19.74 26.03
N ARG A 527 3.88 -18.98 25.63
CA ARG A 527 2.46 -19.28 25.82
C ARG A 527 1.68 -18.79 24.59
N THR A 528 0.58 -19.43 24.23
CA THR A 528 -0.24 -19.05 23.07
C THR A 528 -1.74 -19.13 23.42
N GLY A 529 -2.63 -18.81 22.48
CA GLY A 529 -4.06 -18.65 22.61
C GLY A 529 -4.52 -17.19 22.57
N GLY A 530 -5.72 -16.97 22.08
CA GLY A 530 -6.34 -15.64 21.95
C GLY A 530 -6.47 -15.13 20.51
N ASP A 531 -6.95 -13.90 20.39
CA ASP A 531 -7.37 -13.23 19.14
C ASP A 531 -6.29 -13.29 18.03
N ASN A 532 -5.02 -13.22 18.41
CA ASN A 532 -3.90 -13.10 17.46
C ASN A 532 -3.14 -14.42 17.20
N THR A 533 -3.48 -15.50 17.87
CA THR A 533 -2.76 -16.79 17.75
C THR A 533 -3.71 -17.94 17.46
N VAL A 534 -4.37 -18.48 18.47
CA VAL A 534 -5.33 -19.59 18.35
C VAL A 534 -6.69 -19.12 18.83
N ARG A 535 -7.54 -18.71 17.90
CA ARG A 535 -8.92 -18.25 18.20
C ARG A 535 -9.75 -19.43 18.71
N GLY A 536 -10.75 -19.16 19.57
CA GLY A 536 -11.50 -20.18 20.32
C GLY A 536 -10.90 -20.50 21.69
N TYR A 537 -9.70 -19.99 21.99
CA TYR A 537 -9.05 -20.04 23.32
C TYR A 537 -8.86 -18.62 23.84
N GLY A 538 -8.81 -18.48 25.17
CA GLY A 538 -8.54 -17.19 25.77
C GLY A 538 -7.09 -16.74 25.63
N TYR A 539 -6.83 -15.50 26.02
CA TYR A 539 -5.51 -14.89 25.97
C TYR A 539 -4.49 -15.72 26.79
N ARG A 540 -3.51 -16.33 26.11
CA ARG A 540 -2.44 -17.14 26.70
C ARG A 540 -2.93 -18.41 27.45
N ASP A 541 -4.11 -18.94 27.10
CA ASP A 541 -4.70 -20.11 27.73
C ASP A 541 -4.07 -21.45 27.27
N ILE A 542 -3.14 -21.44 26.33
CA ILE A 542 -2.39 -22.61 25.88
C ILE A 542 -0.97 -22.53 26.40
N GLY A 543 -0.60 -23.45 27.27
CA GLY A 543 0.68 -23.54 27.94
C GLY A 543 0.84 -24.91 28.60
N ILE A 544 1.69 -25.00 29.61
CA ILE A 544 1.94 -26.21 30.42
C ILE A 544 1.01 -26.17 31.63
N ALA A 545 0.34 -27.27 31.90
CA ALA A 545 -0.41 -27.43 33.13
C ALA A 545 0.58 -27.60 34.30
N LEU A 546 0.57 -26.65 35.20
CA LEU A 546 1.29 -26.70 36.47
C LEU A 546 0.44 -27.42 37.53
N ASP A 547 1.02 -27.70 38.70
CA ASP A 547 0.30 -28.20 39.83
C ASP A 547 -0.89 -27.24 40.16
N ASN A 548 -2.03 -27.80 40.56
CA ASN A 548 -3.30 -27.07 40.77
C ASN A 548 -4.00 -26.58 39.48
N GLY A 549 -3.60 -27.04 38.29
CA GLY A 549 -4.30 -26.71 37.04
C GLY A 549 -4.00 -25.34 36.44
N VAL A 550 -3.09 -24.58 37.06
CA VAL A 550 -2.62 -23.29 36.53
C VAL A 550 -1.84 -23.51 35.23
N ILE A 551 -2.07 -22.65 34.23
CA ILE A 551 -1.35 -22.74 32.97
C ILE A 551 -0.08 -21.90 33.04
N GLY A 552 1.07 -22.55 32.94
CA GLY A 552 2.42 -21.93 32.92
C GLY A 552 3.01 -21.78 31.50
N PRO A 553 4.15 -21.08 31.39
CA PRO A 553 4.88 -20.98 30.14
C PRO A 553 5.70 -22.23 29.88
N GLY A 554 5.97 -22.55 28.59
CA GLY A 554 6.79 -23.68 28.18
C GLY A 554 7.97 -23.29 27.28
N ARG A 555 8.85 -24.26 27.02
CA ARG A 555 10.11 -24.08 26.28
C ARG A 555 9.95 -24.23 24.77
N PHE A 556 8.94 -24.97 24.32
CA PHE A 556 8.66 -25.21 22.90
C PHE A 556 7.30 -24.66 22.52
N LEU A 557 7.23 -24.07 21.34
CA LEU A 557 6.03 -23.47 20.75
C LEU A 557 5.87 -23.94 19.32
N ALA A 558 4.65 -24.30 18.94
CA ALA A 558 4.24 -24.43 17.54
C ALA A 558 2.86 -23.79 17.36
N VAL A 559 2.73 -22.89 16.40
CA VAL A 559 1.45 -22.22 16.05
C VAL A 559 1.32 -22.23 14.53
N GLY A 560 0.14 -22.55 14.04
CA GLY A 560 -0.22 -22.48 12.63
C GLY A 560 -1.62 -21.91 12.45
N SER A 561 -1.84 -21.22 11.35
CA SER A 561 -3.14 -20.69 10.97
C SER A 561 -3.28 -20.70 9.45
N VAL A 562 -4.45 -21.09 8.98
CA VAL A 562 -4.87 -20.97 7.59
C VAL A 562 -6.20 -20.22 7.58
N GLU A 563 -6.25 -19.12 6.86
CA GLU A 563 -7.42 -18.25 6.75
C GLU A 563 -7.74 -18.00 5.28
N TRP A 564 -8.96 -18.34 4.85
CA TRP A 564 -9.48 -17.96 3.56
C TRP A 564 -10.30 -16.67 3.70
N GLN A 565 -9.95 -15.66 2.93
CA GLN A 565 -10.56 -14.33 2.94
C GLN A 565 -11.23 -14.09 1.60
N ARG A 566 -12.53 -13.81 1.61
CA ARG A 566 -13.34 -13.57 0.43
C ARG A 566 -13.99 -12.20 0.48
N PRO A 567 -13.76 -11.30 -0.50
CA PRO A 567 -14.48 -10.04 -0.59
C PRO A 567 -15.99 -10.28 -0.70
N ILE A 568 -16.76 -9.49 0.03
CA ILE A 568 -18.22 -9.48 -0.07
C ILE A 568 -18.60 -8.47 -1.16
N THR A 569 -19.37 -8.91 -2.15
CA THR A 569 -19.89 -8.05 -3.20
C THR A 569 -21.27 -7.54 -2.83
N LEU A 570 -21.49 -6.24 -2.88
CA LEU A 570 -22.78 -5.59 -2.69
C LEU A 570 -23.22 -4.97 -4.03
N LYS A 571 -24.38 -5.34 -4.52
CA LYS A 571 -24.91 -4.88 -5.82
C LYS A 571 -23.92 -5.07 -6.99
N GLY A 572 -23.18 -6.19 -6.99
CA GLY A 572 -22.22 -6.52 -8.03
C GLY A 572 -20.86 -5.82 -7.94
N GLN A 573 -20.66 -4.93 -6.97
CA GLN A 573 -19.38 -4.25 -6.71
C GLN A 573 -18.69 -4.81 -5.47
N PRO A 574 -17.34 -4.92 -5.44
CA PRO A 574 -16.60 -5.27 -4.24
C PRO A 574 -16.87 -4.24 -3.13
N SER A 575 -17.23 -4.72 -1.94
CA SER A 575 -17.42 -3.88 -0.76
C SER A 575 -16.15 -3.81 0.10
N GLU A 576 -16.16 -2.97 1.11
CA GLU A 576 -15.10 -2.88 2.12
C GLU A 576 -15.10 -4.07 3.12
N PHE A 577 -16.05 -5.00 2.96
CA PHE A 577 -16.20 -6.15 3.82
C PHE A 577 -15.59 -7.41 3.19
N GLU A 578 -14.93 -8.20 4.03
CA GLU A 578 -14.40 -9.52 3.66
C GLU A 578 -14.94 -10.57 4.63
N HIS A 579 -15.50 -11.65 4.10
CA HIS A 579 -15.83 -12.85 4.89
C HIS A 579 -14.59 -13.72 5.04
N THR A 580 -14.38 -14.27 6.23
CA THR A 580 -13.24 -15.13 6.54
C THR A 580 -13.68 -16.47 7.12
N VAL A 581 -12.96 -17.53 6.75
CA VAL A 581 -13.05 -18.86 7.39
C VAL A 581 -11.63 -19.28 7.74
N PHE A 582 -11.44 -19.82 8.93
CA PHE A 582 -10.10 -20.12 9.41
C PHE A 582 -10.02 -21.40 10.26
N VAL A 583 -8.82 -21.92 10.28
CA VAL A 583 -8.38 -22.99 11.20
C VAL A 583 -7.07 -22.55 11.82
N ASP A 584 -7.05 -22.50 13.14
CA ASP A 584 -5.86 -22.20 13.94
C ASP A 584 -5.45 -23.44 14.74
N ALA A 585 -4.15 -23.63 14.92
CA ALA A 585 -3.60 -24.68 15.76
C ALA A 585 -2.46 -24.11 16.61
N GLY A 586 -2.33 -24.53 17.85
CA GLY A 586 -1.23 -24.12 18.72
C GLY A 586 -0.92 -25.13 19.79
N ALA A 587 0.38 -25.26 20.09
CA ALA A 587 0.88 -26.15 21.13
C ALA A 587 2.04 -25.47 21.87
N VAL A 588 2.13 -25.74 23.17
CA VAL A 588 3.25 -25.34 24.04
C VAL A 588 3.60 -26.53 24.93
N ALA A 589 4.89 -26.83 25.06
CA ALA A 589 5.41 -27.91 25.90
C ALA A 589 6.82 -27.61 26.39
N ASP A 590 7.33 -28.38 27.38
CA ASP A 590 8.74 -28.34 27.81
C ASP A 590 9.65 -29.22 27.00
N LYS A 591 9.08 -30.20 26.28
CA LYS A 591 9.81 -31.09 25.38
C LYS A 591 9.12 -31.18 24.02
N PRO A 592 9.85 -31.32 22.90
CA PRO A 592 9.24 -31.37 21.56
C PRO A 592 8.22 -32.48 21.39
N GLN A 593 8.48 -33.64 21.97
CA GLN A 593 7.60 -34.80 21.86
C GLN A 593 6.25 -34.65 22.61
N ASP A 594 6.16 -33.69 23.52
CA ASP A 594 4.97 -33.42 24.32
C ASP A 594 4.08 -32.34 23.70
N LEU A 595 4.46 -31.81 22.56
CA LEU A 595 3.64 -30.84 21.83
C LEU A 595 2.32 -31.51 21.40
N ARG A 596 1.20 -31.05 21.94
CA ARG A 596 -0.16 -31.50 21.62
C ARG A 596 -0.97 -30.30 21.11
N PRO A 597 -1.29 -30.26 19.81
CA PRO A 597 -1.97 -29.10 19.23
C PRO A 597 -3.41 -28.97 19.76
N SER A 598 -3.76 -27.76 20.12
CA SER A 598 -5.11 -27.30 20.39
C SER A 598 -5.63 -26.58 19.16
N PHE A 599 -6.77 -27.02 18.62
CA PHE A 599 -7.35 -26.49 17.39
C PHE A 599 -8.50 -25.54 17.68
N GLY A 600 -8.53 -24.44 16.93
CA GLY A 600 -9.65 -23.51 16.86
C GLY A 600 -10.12 -23.38 15.43
N VAL A 601 -11.43 -23.45 15.19
CA VAL A 601 -12.05 -23.28 13.89
C VAL A 601 -13.09 -22.19 13.95
N GLY A 602 -13.24 -21.42 12.88
CA GLY A 602 -14.21 -20.34 12.94
C GLY A 602 -14.41 -19.61 11.64
N THR A 603 -15.28 -18.63 11.74
CA THR A 603 -15.63 -17.73 10.64
C THR A 603 -15.71 -16.30 11.17
N GLY A 604 -15.58 -15.32 10.29
CA GLY A 604 -15.63 -13.92 10.69
C GLY A 604 -15.81 -12.95 9.56
N VAL A 605 -15.84 -11.68 9.93
CA VAL A 605 -15.93 -10.55 9.00
C VAL A 605 -14.81 -9.56 9.30
N ARG A 606 -14.20 -9.07 8.26
CA ARG A 606 -13.24 -7.97 8.28
C ARG A 606 -13.88 -6.77 7.62
N TRP A 607 -13.82 -5.61 8.25
CA TRP A 607 -14.24 -4.36 7.67
C TRP A 607 -13.09 -3.37 7.62
N ARG A 608 -12.81 -2.86 6.43
CA ARG A 608 -11.83 -1.80 6.21
C ARG A 608 -12.49 -0.44 6.43
N SER A 609 -12.81 -0.12 7.69
CA SER A 609 -13.52 1.11 7.99
C SER A 609 -12.61 2.35 7.88
N PRO A 610 -13.16 3.53 7.55
CA PRO A 610 -12.40 4.79 7.50
C PRO A 610 -11.76 5.19 8.83
N ILE A 611 -12.28 4.67 9.95
CA ILE A 611 -11.83 4.97 11.30
C ILE A 611 -10.91 3.88 11.89
N GLY A 612 -10.59 2.84 11.10
CA GLY A 612 -9.70 1.75 11.48
C GLY A 612 -10.27 0.36 11.16
N PRO A 613 -9.43 -0.65 11.20
CA PRO A 613 -9.87 -2.01 10.92
C PRO A 613 -10.74 -2.56 12.04
N LEU A 614 -11.88 -3.14 11.66
CA LEU A 614 -12.76 -3.89 12.54
C LEU A 614 -12.73 -5.36 12.15
N GLN A 615 -12.59 -6.23 13.14
CA GLN A 615 -12.58 -7.69 12.98
C GLN A 615 -13.54 -8.31 13.98
N ILE A 616 -14.43 -9.16 13.49
CA ILE A 616 -15.37 -9.92 14.29
C ILE A 616 -15.27 -11.38 13.85
N ASP A 617 -14.82 -12.24 14.76
CA ASP A 617 -14.64 -13.67 14.52
C ASP A 617 -15.43 -14.48 15.56
N LEU A 618 -16.18 -15.47 15.10
CA LEU A 618 -16.74 -16.51 15.95
C LEU A 618 -15.90 -17.77 15.78
N ALA A 619 -15.26 -18.19 16.86
CA ALA A 619 -14.35 -19.33 16.88
C ALA A 619 -14.76 -20.37 17.90
N TYR A 620 -14.59 -21.66 17.56
CA TYR A 620 -14.83 -22.79 18.44
C TYR A 620 -13.53 -23.49 18.78
N GLY A 621 -13.18 -23.55 20.06
CA GLY A 621 -12.01 -24.27 20.57
C GLY A 621 -12.34 -25.75 20.77
N LEU A 622 -11.77 -26.64 19.94
CA LEU A 622 -12.12 -28.06 19.93
C LEU A 622 -11.80 -28.76 21.25
N LYS A 623 -10.70 -28.41 21.92
CA LYS A 623 -10.28 -29.02 23.19
C LYS A 623 -11.11 -28.52 24.36
N VAL A 624 -11.41 -27.23 24.41
CA VAL A 624 -12.20 -26.59 25.49
C VAL A 624 -13.69 -26.71 25.25
N LYS A 625 -14.12 -27.11 24.04
CA LYS A 625 -15.53 -27.29 23.64
C LYS A 625 -16.37 -26.01 23.86
N GLN A 626 -15.81 -24.84 23.62
CA GLN A 626 -16.44 -23.56 23.82
C GLN A 626 -16.36 -22.71 22.56
N ALA A 627 -17.44 -21.99 22.27
CA ALA A 627 -17.44 -20.93 21.26
C ALA A 627 -17.01 -19.61 21.91
N ARG A 628 -16.17 -18.85 21.23
CA ARG A 628 -15.75 -17.51 21.65
C ARG A 628 -15.94 -16.52 20.52
N LEU A 629 -16.46 -15.35 20.87
CA LEU A 629 -16.52 -14.21 19.98
C LEU A 629 -15.22 -13.40 20.18
N HIS A 630 -14.53 -13.14 19.08
CA HIS A 630 -13.33 -12.32 19.06
C HIS A 630 -13.63 -11.02 18.31
N ILE A 631 -13.53 -9.88 19.00
CA ILE A 631 -13.75 -8.55 18.43
C ILE A 631 -12.49 -7.72 18.64
N SER A 632 -12.03 -7.07 17.57
CA SER A 632 -10.93 -6.12 17.65
C SER A 632 -11.29 -4.86 16.87
N VAL A 633 -11.24 -3.72 17.55
CA VAL A 633 -11.47 -2.37 16.97
C VAL A 633 -10.38 -1.44 17.47
N GLY A 634 -9.83 -0.61 16.60
CA GLY A 634 -8.82 0.36 16.98
C GLY A 634 -8.94 1.69 16.24
N PHE A 635 -8.72 2.77 16.97
CA PHE A 635 -8.62 4.13 16.45
C PHE A 635 -7.27 4.73 16.83
N VAL A 636 -6.74 5.58 15.94
CA VAL A 636 -5.57 6.43 16.18
C VAL A 636 -5.95 7.85 15.78
N PHE A 637 -5.78 8.82 16.68
CA PHE A 637 -6.07 10.24 16.47
C PHE A 637 -4.79 11.06 16.30
#